data_c03abfb0d44797c24f9006c8f7b1552f
#
_entry.id   c03abfb0d44797c24f9006c8f7b1552f
#
_cell.length_a   1.000
_cell.length_b   1.000
_cell.length_c   1.000
_cell.angle_alpha   90.00
_cell.angle_beta   90.00
_cell.angle_gamma   90.00
#
_symmetry.space_group_name_H-M   'P 1'
#
loop_
_entity.id
_entity.type
_entity.pdbx_description
1 polymer ?
#
loop_
_entity_poly.entity_id
_entity_poly.type
_entity_poly.pdbx_seq_one_letter_code
_entity_poly.pdbx_strand_id
1 'polypeptide(L)'
;DEPLLEAKFRDLTPRRSVEEWLELLRTRITILEGMSPLQMREFMLDSTMRQYRKGETVFAKNDPGSSLFAVASGSVHVRIDAADASKVVPIETGSIFGEVGLISGRKRGATVVAAEDAICVEISRNAALKLQSQVPSAKRAIERISTERQLLQMFGSGLTPEDVVDVVDGAKIMQVRAGEAIIVEGEEGTDIFVIRVGSMIVEKTIADRPVFLSYLPAGSYVGEMALIDGQPRNATVKAAIKSEVIRLSGADFAQLLERKPALMARAREDMRGRRETNAFIESRKDMYSGAVDMYSDTAQFLVDNGIGEATDVLLIDETLCVGCDNCEKACADSHDGLSRLNREAGRSFAHLHVPTSCRHCEHPHCMADCPPNAIRRGPDGEVVINETCIGCGNCQRNCPYGVIRMDSVPPKKPPLLSWLLLGAGPGPGEPSKKWRKKHALAGVDAPKKAVKCDMCSGIDGGPACVRACPTGAAIRVAPEAFLTVARLQDKG
;
A
#
# COMPACT_ATOMS: atom_id res chain seq x y z
N ASP A 1 -23.25 26.31 1.81
CA ASP A 1 -22.87 25.11 1.02
C ASP A 1 -23.36 25.17 -0.43
N GLU A 2 -24.51 25.82 -0.72
CA GLU A 2 -25.10 25.90 -2.07
C GLU A 2 -24.14 26.49 -3.10
N PRO A 3 -23.49 27.66 -2.89
CA PRO A 3 -22.55 28.22 -3.87
C PRO A 3 -21.35 27.31 -4.19
N LEU A 4 -20.92 26.47 -3.21
CA LEU A 4 -19.84 25.52 -3.41
C LEU A 4 -20.28 24.34 -4.30
N LEU A 5 -21.51 23.85 -4.12
CA LEU A 5 -22.09 22.81 -4.96
C LEU A 5 -22.34 23.32 -6.38
N GLU A 6 -22.92 24.53 -6.54
CA GLU A 6 -23.11 25.17 -7.84
C GLU A 6 -21.78 25.28 -8.61
N ALA A 7 -20.71 25.67 -7.93
CA ALA A 7 -19.39 25.77 -8.56
C ALA A 7 -18.87 24.42 -9.11
N LYS A 8 -19.20 23.29 -8.46
CA LYS A 8 -18.79 21.96 -8.90
C LYS A 8 -19.50 21.48 -10.16
N PHE A 9 -20.70 21.95 -10.42
CA PHE A 9 -21.53 21.52 -11.55
C PHE A 9 -21.57 22.55 -12.70
N ARG A 10 -21.04 23.76 -12.49
CA ARG A 10 -21.16 24.89 -13.40
C ARG A 10 -20.69 24.61 -14.83
N ASP A 11 -19.56 23.90 -14.94
CA ASP A 11 -18.88 23.71 -16.23
C ASP A 11 -19.26 22.40 -16.92
N LEU A 12 -20.23 21.65 -16.34
CA LEU A 12 -20.65 20.37 -16.90
C LEU A 12 -21.66 20.54 -18.02
N THR A 13 -21.58 19.67 -19.02
CA THR A 13 -22.52 19.60 -20.14
C THR A 13 -23.18 18.20 -20.17
N PRO A 14 -24.54 18.11 -20.19
CA PRO A 14 -25.53 19.19 -20.23
C PRO A 14 -25.66 19.97 -18.91
N ARG A 15 -26.04 21.22 -18.98
CA ARG A 15 -26.35 22.04 -17.78
C ARG A 15 -27.56 21.47 -17.05
N ARG A 16 -27.43 21.31 -15.74
CA ARG A 16 -28.51 20.88 -14.83
C ARG A 16 -28.42 21.66 -13.54
N SER A 17 -29.53 21.75 -12.80
CA SER A 17 -29.53 22.28 -11.43
C SER A 17 -28.71 21.35 -10.49
N VAL A 18 -28.38 21.86 -9.31
CA VAL A 18 -27.68 21.05 -8.26
C VAL A 18 -28.53 19.84 -7.90
N GLU A 19 -29.84 20.02 -7.70
CA GLU A 19 -30.78 18.94 -7.35
C GLU A 19 -30.83 17.86 -8.42
N GLU A 20 -30.93 18.25 -9.69
CA GLU A 20 -30.96 17.32 -10.81
C GLU A 20 -29.68 16.50 -10.91
N TRP A 21 -28.51 17.12 -10.65
CA TRP A 21 -27.24 16.40 -10.60
C TRP A 21 -27.18 15.44 -9.44
N LEU A 22 -27.55 15.86 -8.23
CA LEU A 22 -27.53 15.02 -7.04
C LEU A 22 -28.43 13.79 -7.20
N GLU A 23 -29.63 13.98 -7.73
CA GLU A 23 -30.57 12.88 -7.97
C GLU A 23 -30.08 11.96 -9.08
N LEU A 24 -29.51 12.48 -10.15
CA LEU A 24 -28.90 11.71 -11.23
C LEU A 24 -27.74 10.83 -10.71
N LEU A 25 -26.86 11.40 -9.90
CA LEU A 25 -25.74 10.66 -9.31
C LEU A 25 -26.24 9.55 -8.38
N ARG A 26 -27.22 9.86 -7.52
CA ARG A 26 -27.80 8.92 -6.56
C ARG A 26 -28.50 7.74 -7.25
N THR A 27 -29.15 7.99 -8.38
CA THR A 27 -29.91 6.95 -9.11
C THR A 27 -29.06 6.16 -10.09
N ARG A 28 -27.97 6.74 -10.61
CA ARG A 28 -27.12 6.06 -11.60
C ARG A 28 -25.94 5.32 -11.01
N ILE A 29 -25.36 5.84 -9.93
CA ILE A 29 -24.14 5.28 -9.35
C ILE A 29 -24.51 4.32 -8.22
N THR A 30 -24.26 3.04 -8.44
CA THR A 30 -24.67 1.95 -7.53
C THR A 30 -24.21 2.15 -6.08
N ILE A 31 -23.01 2.66 -5.86
CA ILE A 31 -22.50 2.88 -4.50
C ILE A 31 -23.14 4.07 -3.78
N LEU A 32 -23.87 4.94 -4.49
CA LEU A 32 -24.56 6.10 -3.94
C LEU A 32 -26.06 5.83 -3.73
N GLU A 33 -26.57 4.71 -4.23
CA GLU A 33 -27.92 4.25 -3.98
C GLU A 33 -28.16 4.06 -2.48
N GLY A 34 -29.23 4.57 -1.96
CA GLY A 34 -29.53 4.51 -0.52
C GLY A 34 -29.01 5.66 0.31
N MET A 35 -28.30 6.63 -0.26
CA MET A 35 -27.96 7.89 0.41
C MET A 35 -29.20 8.80 0.50
N SER A 36 -29.35 9.47 1.64
CA SER A 36 -30.33 10.56 1.75
C SER A 36 -29.87 11.79 0.97
N PRO A 37 -30.80 12.71 0.61
CA PRO A 37 -30.43 13.96 -0.06
C PRO A 37 -29.38 14.79 0.71
N LEU A 38 -29.43 14.79 2.04
CA LEU A 38 -28.46 15.47 2.89
C LEU A 38 -27.07 14.81 2.81
N GLN A 39 -27.01 13.49 2.89
CA GLN A 39 -25.76 12.75 2.73
C GLN A 39 -25.14 12.96 1.34
N MET A 40 -25.96 13.03 0.28
CA MET A 40 -25.48 13.33 -1.08
C MET A 40 -24.84 14.73 -1.17
N ARG A 41 -25.43 15.75 -0.54
CA ARG A 41 -24.85 17.08 -0.49
C ARG A 41 -23.51 17.11 0.22
N GLU A 42 -23.43 16.50 1.41
CA GLU A 42 -22.17 16.37 2.16
C GLU A 42 -21.11 15.57 1.38
N PHE A 43 -21.48 14.47 0.76
CA PHE A 43 -20.57 13.66 -0.05
C PHE A 43 -20.00 14.45 -1.23
N MET A 44 -20.82 15.25 -1.91
CA MET A 44 -20.38 16.06 -3.04
C MET A 44 -19.48 17.23 -2.64
N LEU A 45 -19.55 17.72 -1.39
CA LEU A 45 -18.59 18.73 -0.90
C LEU A 45 -17.16 18.18 -0.89
N ASP A 46 -17.00 16.89 -0.55
CA ASP A 46 -15.71 16.18 -0.47
C ASP A 46 -15.29 15.48 -1.79
N SER A 47 -16.12 15.56 -2.83
CA SER A 47 -15.92 14.94 -4.15
C SER A 47 -15.78 16.00 -5.25
N THR A 48 -15.29 15.62 -6.42
CA THR A 48 -15.09 16.53 -7.55
C THR A 48 -15.70 15.95 -8.82
N MET A 49 -16.43 16.75 -9.58
CA MET A 49 -16.91 16.36 -10.91
C MET A 49 -15.80 16.58 -11.94
N ARG A 50 -15.61 15.61 -12.82
CA ARG A 50 -14.64 15.65 -13.93
C ARG A 50 -15.33 15.30 -15.22
N GLN A 51 -15.10 16.07 -16.25
CA GLN A 51 -15.56 15.79 -17.62
C GLN A 51 -14.35 15.46 -18.48
N TYR A 52 -14.45 14.40 -19.24
CA TYR A 52 -13.40 13.90 -20.15
C TYR A 52 -13.95 13.78 -21.55
N ARG A 53 -13.15 14.15 -22.54
CA ARG A 53 -13.46 13.91 -23.96
C ARG A 53 -13.04 12.51 -24.35
N LYS A 54 -13.65 11.98 -25.38
CA LYS A 54 -13.24 10.69 -25.97
C LYS A 54 -11.73 10.63 -26.21
N GLY A 55 -11.08 9.57 -25.71
CA GLY A 55 -9.65 9.34 -25.80
C GLY A 55 -8.80 10.04 -24.75
N GLU A 56 -9.37 10.90 -23.92
CA GLU A 56 -8.66 11.59 -22.84
C GLU A 56 -8.32 10.61 -21.71
N THR A 57 -7.11 10.74 -21.17
CA THR A 57 -6.62 9.89 -20.07
C THR A 57 -7.15 10.41 -18.74
N VAL A 58 -7.84 9.55 -17.99
CA VAL A 58 -8.29 9.85 -16.63
C VAL A 58 -7.12 9.76 -15.64
N PHE A 59 -6.34 8.69 -15.73
CA PHE A 59 -5.03 8.53 -15.06
C PHE A 59 -4.22 7.46 -15.79
N ALA A 60 -2.90 7.53 -15.67
CA ALA A 60 -1.98 6.56 -16.24
C ALA A 60 -1.55 5.49 -15.24
N LYS A 61 -1.10 4.33 -15.75
CA LYS A 61 -0.43 3.30 -14.95
C LYS A 61 0.78 3.90 -14.23
N ASN A 62 0.95 3.54 -12.98
CA ASN A 62 1.98 4.04 -12.06
C ASN A 62 1.77 5.47 -11.55
N ASP A 63 0.72 6.17 -11.95
CA ASP A 63 0.39 7.46 -11.33
C ASP A 63 0.12 7.27 -9.83
N PRO A 64 0.54 8.22 -8.99
CA PRO A 64 0.10 8.26 -7.60
C PRO A 64 -1.39 8.59 -7.56
N GLY A 65 -2.14 7.90 -6.71
CA GLY A 65 -3.55 8.22 -6.60
C GLY A 65 -4.25 7.45 -5.49
N SER A 66 -5.02 8.18 -4.69
CA SER A 66 -5.82 7.65 -3.58
C SER A 66 -7.31 7.94 -3.75
N SER A 67 -7.73 8.44 -4.91
CA SER A 67 -9.15 8.68 -5.22
C SER A 67 -9.78 7.48 -5.91
N LEU A 68 -11.07 7.31 -5.67
CA LEU A 68 -11.97 6.41 -6.37
C LEU A 68 -12.74 7.23 -7.41
N PHE A 69 -13.09 6.65 -8.53
CA PHE A 69 -13.92 7.28 -9.55
C PHE A 69 -15.21 6.51 -9.76
N ALA A 70 -16.29 7.24 -10.03
CA ALA A 70 -17.57 6.67 -10.45
C ALA A 70 -18.02 7.30 -11.77
N VAL A 71 -18.47 6.49 -12.72
CA VAL A 71 -18.94 6.98 -14.03
C VAL A 71 -20.38 7.46 -13.91
N ALA A 72 -20.61 8.76 -14.01
CA ALA A 72 -21.95 9.36 -13.97
C ALA A 72 -22.62 9.37 -15.36
N SER A 73 -21.85 9.46 -16.44
CA SER A 73 -22.32 9.43 -17.82
C SER A 73 -21.18 9.02 -18.75
N GLY A 74 -21.50 8.32 -19.83
CA GLY A 74 -20.51 7.77 -20.76
C GLY A 74 -19.85 6.51 -20.25
N SER A 75 -18.69 6.18 -20.81
CA SER A 75 -17.92 4.99 -20.45
C SER A 75 -16.41 5.25 -20.50
N VAL A 76 -15.64 4.44 -19.76
CA VAL A 76 -14.18 4.48 -19.77
C VAL A 76 -13.61 3.09 -20.04
N HIS A 77 -12.42 3.03 -20.59
CA HIS A 77 -11.69 1.79 -20.85
C HIS A 77 -10.46 1.67 -19.95
N VAL A 78 -10.34 0.57 -19.24
CA VAL A 78 -9.12 0.18 -18.53
C VAL A 78 -8.22 -0.58 -19.51
N ARG A 79 -7.03 -0.06 -19.77
CA ARG A 79 -6.02 -0.73 -20.64
C ARG A 79 -5.25 -1.73 -19.78
N ILE A 80 -5.40 -3.02 -20.11
CA ILE A 80 -4.72 -4.11 -19.38
C ILE A 80 -3.28 -4.25 -19.85
N ASP A 81 -3.05 -4.11 -21.16
CA ASP A 81 -1.74 -4.27 -21.80
C ASP A 81 -1.29 -2.93 -22.40
N ALA A 82 -0.07 -2.51 -22.07
CA ALA A 82 0.50 -1.28 -22.62
C ALA A 82 0.89 -1.45 -24.11
N ALA A 83 1.16 -2.68 -24.54
CA ALA A 83 1.59 -3.00 -25.90
C ALA A 83 0.41 -3.30 -26.84
N ASP A 84 -0.75 -3.68 -26.30
CA ASP A 84 -1.93 -4.04 -27.07
C ASP A 84 -3.14 -3.19 -26.68
N ALA A 85 -3.37 -2.13 -27.46
CA ALA A 85 -4.47 -1.19 -27.24
C ALA A 85 -5.87 -1.82 -27.41
N SER A 86 -5.98 -3.02 -27.97
CA SER A 86 -7.26 -3.72 -28.14
C SER A 86 -7.71 -4.46 -26.89
N LYS A 87 -6.79 -4.74 -25.96
CA LYS A 87 -7.09 -5.40 -24.68
C LYS A 87 -7.56 -4.39 -23.65
N VAL A 88 -8.83 -4.08 -23.69
CA VAL A 88 -9.47 -3.14 -22.76
C VAL A 88 -10.61 -3.81 -21.98
N VAL A 89 -10.82 -3.34 -20.76
CA VAL A 89 -12.01 -3.66 -19.97
C VAL A 89 -12.89 -2.42 -19.95
N PRO A 90 -14.12 -2.48 -20.49
CA PRO A 90 -15.05 -1.38 -20.43
C PRO A 90 -15.60 -1.20 -19.02
N ILE A 91 -15.75 0.05 -18.59
CA ILE A 91 -16.41 0.47 -17.36
C ILE A 91 -17.54 1.40 -17.75
N GLU A 92 -18.74 0.93 -17.54
CA GLU A 92 -19.97 1.63 -17.97
C GLU A 92 -20.49 2.60 -16.90
N THR A 93 -21.43 3.44 -17.32
CA THR A 93 -22.17 4.35 -16.41
C THR A 93 -22.71 3.58 -15.19
N GLY A 94 -22.56 4.16 -14.01
CA GLY A 94 -22.96 3.59 -12.72
C GLY A 94 -21.88 2.81 -12.01
N SER A 95 -20.84 2.37 -12.74
CA SER A 95 -19.74 1.59 -12.19
C SER A 95 -18.64 2.49 -11.59
N ILE A 96 -17.81 1.89 -10.75
CA ILE A 96 -16.66 2.54 -10.12
C ILE A 96 -15.34 2.01 -10.67
N PHE A 97 -14.25 2.79 -10.52
CA PHE A 97 -12.90 2.34 -10.84
C PHE A 97 -11.85 3.10 -10.01
N GLY A 98 -10.62 2.58 -9.95
CA GLY A 98 -9.55 3.15 -9.14
C GLY A 98 -9.60 2.78 -7.66
N GLU A 99 -10.44 1.81 -7.27
CA GLU A 99 -10.64 1.33 -5.90
C GLU A 99 -9.38 0.67 -5.31
N VAL A 100 -8.56 0.04 -6.13
CA VAL A 100 -7.32 -0.63 -5.67
C VAL A 100 -6.37 0.40 -5.06
N GLY A 101 -6.19 1.55 -5.69
CA GLY A 101 -5.38 2.64 -5.13
C GLY A 101 -5.95 3.22 -3.83
N LEU A 102 -7.28 3.23 -3.68
CA LEU A 102 -7.96 3.66 -2.46
C LEU A 102 -7.68 2.72 -1.28
N ILE A 103 -7.81 1.41 -1.51
CA ILE A 103 -7.71 0.38 -0.46
C ILE A 103 -6.26 0.15 -0.06
N SER A 104 -5.38 -0.09 -1.03
CA SER A 104 -4.00 -0.51 -0.79
C SER A 104 -3.00 0.64 -0.70
N GLY A 105 -3.36 1.85 -1.13
CA GLY A 105 -2.41 2.97 -1.27
C GLY A 105 -1.36 2.75 -2.35
N ARG A 106 -1.54 1.75 -3.22
CA ARG A 106 -0.65 1.47 -4.35
C ARG A 106 -0.76 2.53 -5.43
N LYS A 107 0.25 2.61 -6.30
CA LYS A 107 0.17 3.32 -7.58
C LYS A 107 -0.95 2.74 -8.45
N ARG A 108 -1.45 3.51 -9.40
CA ARG A 108 -2.47 3.05 -10.35
C ARG A 108 -1.97 1.81 -11.10
N GLY A 109 -2.71 0.72 -11.04
CA GLY A 109 -2.32 -0.56 -11.66
C GLY A 109 -2.51 -0.59 -13.17
N ALA A 110 -3.32 0.30 -13.73
CA ALA A 110 -3.63 0.37 -15.15
C ALA A 110 -3.86 1.81 -15.60
N THR A 111 -3.78 2.05 -16.91
CA THR A 111 -4.18 3.31 -17.53
C THR A 111 -5.67 3.27 -17.84
N VAL A 112 -6.39 4.35 -17.49
CA VAL A 112 -7.82 4.50 -17.80
C VAL A 112 -8.01 5.68 -18.75
N VAL A 113 -8.75 5.45 -19.83
CA VAL A 113 -9.07 6.45 -20.85
C VAL A 113 -10.58 6.51 -21.10
N ALA A 114 -11.08 7.68 -21.41
CA ALA A 114 -12.48 7.86 -21.79
C ALA A 114 -12.75 7.19 -23.14
N ALA A 115 -13.69 6.24 -23.19
CA ALA A 115 -14.09 5.55 -24.42
C ALA A 115 -14.95 6.42 -25.32
N GLU A 116 -15.71 7.30 -24.71
CA GLU A 116 -16.54 8.35 -25.27
C GLU A 116 -16.48 9.58 -24.36
N ASP A 117 -17.20 10.65 -24.67
CA ASP A 117 -17.31 11.79 -23.75
C ASP A 117 -17.95 11.33 -22.45
N ALA A 118 -17.24 11.47 -21.35
CA ALA A 118 -17.62 10.91 -20.07
C ALA A 118 -17.62 11.97 -18.94
N ILE A 119 -18.53 11.78 -17.99
CA ILE A 119 -18.54 12.54 -16.73
C ILE A 119 -18.31 11.56 -15.60
N CYS A 120 -17.30 11.83 -14.79
CA CYS A 120 -16.96 11.03 -13.64
C CYS A 120 -17.00 11.86 -12.34
N VAL A 121 -17.37 11.20 -11.25
CA VAL A 121 -17.18 11.73 -9.90
C VAL A 121 -15.82 11.23 -9.39
N GLU A 122 -14.88 12.12 -9.16
CA GLU A 122 -13.67 11.83 -8.44
C GLU A 122 -13.95 11.92 -6.93
N ILE A 123 -13.93 10.78 -6.27
CA ILE A 123 -14.26 10.60 -4.86
C ILE A 123 -12.94 10.55 -4.08
N SER A 124 -12.72 11.54 -3.23
CA SER A 124 -11.52 11.57 -2.38
C SER A 124 -11.50 10.35 -1.43
N ARG A 125 -10.31 9.98 -0.94
CA ARG A 125 -10.19 8.91 0.05
C ARG A 125 -11.08 9.15 1.26
N ASN A 126 -11.12 10.37 1.77
CA ASN A 126 -11.95 10.72 2.94
C ASN A 126 -13.44 10.55 2.64
N ALA A 127 -13.91 11.02 1.48
CA ALA A 127 -15.29 10.83 1.06
C ALA A 127 -15.65 9.34 0.92
N ALA A 128 -14.75 8.53 0.36
CA ALA A 128 -14.96 7.10 0.20
C ALA A 128 -14.99 6.35 1.54
N LEU A 129 -14.10 6.68 2.48
CA LEU A 129 -14.11 6.09 3.82
C LEU A 129 -15.37 6.49 4.61
N LYS A 130 -15.78 7.76 4.52
CA LYS A 130 -17.01 8.27 5.12
C LYS A 130 -18.24 7.57 4.53
N LEU A 131 -18.29 7.41 3.21
CA LEU A 131 -19.34 6.68 2.51
C LEU A 131 -19.44 5.23 3.01
N GLN A 132 -18.33 4.50 3.08
CA GLN A 132 -18.30 3.12 3.57
C GLN A 132 -18.72 2.99 5.05
N SER A 133 -18.42 3.98 5.89
CA SER A 133 -18.82 3.98 7.30
C SER A 133 -20.29 4.30 7.53
N GLN A 134 -20.88 5.13 6.67
CA GLN A 134 -22.25 5.62 6.82
C GLN A 134 -23.28 4.82 6.02
N VAL A 135 -22.87 4.20 4.92
CA VAL A 135 -23.76 3.49 3.98
C VAL A 135 -23.30 2.04 3.82
N PRO A 136 -23.89 1.10 4.59
CA PRO A 136 -23.48 -0.32 4.56
C PRO A 136 -23.59 -0.98 3.18
N SER A 137 -24.56 -0.57 2.35
CA SER A 137 -24.72 -1.05 0.97
C SER A 137 -23.54 -0.62 0.10
N ALA A 138 -23.07 0.62 0.22
CA ALA A 138 -21.90 1.13 -0.49
C ALA A 138 -20.63 0.37 -0.10
N LYS A 139 -20.45 0.09 1.19
CA LYS A 139 -19.32 -0.72 1.68
C LYS A 139 -19.31 -2.09 1.00
N ARG A 140 -20.44 -2.82 1.07
CA ARG A 140 -20.58 -4.15 0.42
C ARG A 140 -20.32 -4.10 -1.08
N ALA A 141 -20.86 -3.09 -1.77
CA ALA A 141 -20.67 -2.94 -3.21
C ALA A 141 -19.18 -2.69 -3.58
N ILE A 142 -18.49 -1.82 -2.86
CA ILE A 142 -17.06 -1.55 -3.07
C ILE A 142 -16.22 -2.79 -2.78
N GLU A 143 -16.49 -3.49 -1.68
CA GLU A 143 -15.80 -4.74 -1.30
C GLU A 143 -16.02 -5.83 -2.35
N ARG A 144 -17.24 -6.00 -2.85
CA ARG A 144 -17.60 -6.96 -3.89
C ARG A 144 -16.85 -6.68 -5.20
N ILE A 145 -16.91 -5.45 -5.70
CA ILE A 145 -16.23 -5.03 -6.94
C ILE A 145 -14.71 -5.20 -6.80
N SER A 146 -14.16 -4.80 -5.66
CA SER A 146 -12.73 -4.94 -5.40
C SER A 146 -12.30 -6.41 -5.37
N THR A 147 -13.07 -7.29 -4.73
CA THR A 147 -12.81 -8.73 -4.67
C THR A 147 -12.88 -9.35 -6.06
N GLU A 148 -13.95 -9.07 -6.82
CA GLU A 148 -14.12 -9.53 -8.20
C GLU A 148 -12.92 -9.18 -9.07
N ARG A 149 -12.51 -7.91 -9.09
CA ARG A 149 -11.37 -7.45 -9.89
C ARG A 149 -10.05 -8.03 -9.43
N GLN A 150 -9.86 -8.22 -8.13
CA GLN A 150 -8.66 -8.86 -7.61
C GLN A 150 -8.57 -10.31 -8.07
N LEU A 151 -9.67 -11.07 -8.05
CA LEU A 151 -9.72 -12.43 -8.56
C LEU A 151 -9.46 -12.49 -10.08
N LEU A 152 -10.10 -11.61 -10.85
CA LEU A 152 -9.90 -11.54 -12.30
C LEU A 152 -8.44 -11.18 -12.65
N GLN A 153 -7.84 -10.25 -11.92
CA GLN A 153 -6.43 -9.87 -12.13
C GLN A 153 -5.46 -11.01 -11.74
N MET A 154 -5.75 -11.69 -10.63
CA MET A 154 -4.90 -12.75 -10.09
C MET A 154 -4.90 -13.99 -10.97
N PHE A 155 -6.08 -14.44 -11.39
CA PHE A 155 -6.23 -15.67 -12.15
C PHE A 155 -6.15 -15.48 -13.68
N GLY A 156 -6.14 -14.23 -14.16
CA GLY A 156 -5.71 -13.85 -15.51
C GLY A 156 -6.74 -14.10 -16.62
N SER A 157 -6.20 -14.12 -17.86
CA SER A 157 -6.98 -14.17 -19.10
C SER A 157 -7.81 -15.45 -19.22
N GLY A 158 -9.11 -15.29 -19.41
CA GLY A 158 -10.08 -16.39 -19.62
C GLY A 158 -11.18 -16.45 -18.56
N LEU A 159 -11.12 -15.63 -17.50
CA LEU A 159 -12.21 -15.42 -16.56
C LEU A 159 -12.97 -14.14 -16.90
N THR A 160 -14.29 -14.26 -16.83
CA THR A 160 -15.19 -13.10 -16.93
C THR A 160 -15.80 -12.80 -15.56
N PRO A 161 -16.37 -11.60 -15.33
CA PRO A 161 -17.09 -11.31 -14.09
C PRO A 161 -18.15 -12.33 -13.73
N GLU A 162 -18.89 -12.85 -14.74
CA GLU A 162 -19.96 -13.85 -14.55
C GLU A 162 -19.40 -15.18 -14.03
N ASP A 163 -18.17 -15.53 -14.38
CA ASP A 163 -17.55 -16.78 -13.95
C ASP A 163 -17.26 -16.81 -12.44
N VAL A 164 -16.99 -15.66 -11.86
CA VAL A 164 -16.55 -15.52 -10.45
C VAL A 164 -17.66 -15.08 -9.50
N VAL A 165 -18.88 -14.85 -9.96
CA VAL A 165 -20.02 -14.35 -9.17
C VAL A 165 -20.22 -15.16 -7.89
N ASP A 166 -20.34 -16.49 -7.99
CA ASP A 166 -20.60 -17.38 -6.85
C ASP A 166 -19.47 -17.29 -5.82
N VAL A 167 -18.20 -17.27 -6.31
CA VAL A 167 -17.01 -17.16 -5.46
C VAL A 167 -16.95 -15.82 -4.75
N VAL A 168 -17.32 -14.74 -5.44
CA VAL A 168 -17.32 -13.36 -4.90
C VAL A 168 -18.45 -13.19 -3.88
N ASP A 169 -19.63 -13.72 -4.16
CA ASP A 169 -20.80 -13.60 -3.27
C ASP A 169 -20.60 -14.40 -1.96
N GLY A 170 -19.86 -15.52 -2.03
CA GLY A 170 -19.45 -16.31 -0.86
C GLY A 170 -18.22 -15.78 -0.12
N ALA A 171 -17.51 -14.78 -0.67
CA ALA A 171 -16.27 -14.29 -0.11
C ALA A 171 -16.46 -13.54 1.22
N LYS A 172 -15.51 -13.73 2.15
CA LYS A 172 -15.49 -13.06 3.45
C LYS A 172 -14.16 -12.37 3.67
N ILE A 173 -14.20 -11.07 3.97
CA ILE A 173 -13.02 -10.32 4.31
C ILE A 173 -12.74 -10.49 5.81
N MET A 174 -11.51 -10.89 6.13
CA MET A 174 -11.05 -11.15 7.50
C MET A 174 -9.86 -10.26 7.83
N GLN A 175 -9.88 -9.67 9.03
CA GLN A 175 -8.72 -8.98 9.62
C GLN A 175 -7.92 -10.00 10.42
N VAL A 176 -6.61 -10.08 10.17
CA VAL A 176 -5.71 -11.04 10.79
C VAL A 176 -4.60 -10.26 11.49
N ARG A 177 -4.34 -10.58 12.77
CA ARG A 177 -3.27 -9.94 13.55
C ARG A 177 -1.92 -10.53 13.19
N ALA A 178 -0.85 -9.76 13.40
CA ALA A 178 0.51 -10.28 13.27
C ALA A 178 0.70 -11.55 14.14
N GLY A 179 1.26 -12.61 13.53
CA GLY A 179 1.47 -13.91 14.15
C GLY A 179 0.23 -14.83 14.18
N GLU A 180 -0.95 -14.35 13.85
CA GLU A 180 -2.17 -15.16 13.79
C GLU A 180 -2.16 -16.07 12.55
N ALA A 181 -2.44 -17.37 12.75
CA ALA A 181 -2.51 -18.34 11.68
C ALA A 181 -3.91 -18.35 11.02
N ILE A 182 -3.93 -18.39 9.69
CA ILE A 182 -5.16 -18.59 8.88
C ILE A 182 -5.28 -20.01 8.37
N ILE A 183 -4.18 -20.75 8.33
CA ILE A 183 -4.09 -22.16 7.99
C ILE A 183 -3.11 -22.80 8.97
N VAL A 184 -3.45 -23.97 9.51
CA VAL A 184 -2.56 -24.75 10.40
C VAL A 184 -2.24 -26.08 9.74
N GLU A 185 -0.96 -26.46 9.73
CA GLU A 185 -0.48 -27.74 9.18
C GLU A 185 -1.21 -28.93 9.82
N GLY A 186 -1.66 -29.87 9.00
CA GLY A 186 -2.37 -31.08 9.44
C GLY A 186 -3.87 -30.91 9.63
N GLU A 187 -4.42 -29.69 9.65
CA GLU A 187 -5.86 -29.48 9.74
C GLU A 187 -6.57 -29.79 8.40
N GLU A 188 -7.80 -30.25 8.50
CA GLU A 188 -8.67 -30.38 7.33
C GLU A 188 -9.28 -29.05 6.94
N GLY A 189 -9.39 -28.78 5.65
CA GLY A 189 -10.03 -27.58 5.16
C GLY A 189 -9.74 -27.34 3.67
N THR A 190 -10.73 -26.80 2.97
CA THR A 190 -10.68 -26.59 1.52
C THR A 190 -10.73 -25.13 1.12
N ASP A 191 -11.00 -24.22 2.07
CA ASP A 191 -11.07 -22.79 1.77
C ASP A 191 -9.76 -22.24 1.23
N ILE A 192 -9.86 -21.27 0.34
CA ILE A 192 -8.75 -20.54 -0.23
C ILE A 192 -8.69 -19.15 0.38
N PHE A 193 -7.51 -18.68 0.64
CA PHE A 193 -7.28 -17.36 1.19
C PHE A 193 -6.46 -16.51 0.21
N VAL A 194 -6.98 -15.34 -0.11
CA VAL A 194 -6.32 -14.33 -0.94
C VAL A 194 -5.83 -13.21 -0.05
N ILE A 195 -4.55 -12.88 -0.11
CA ILE A 195 -3.96 -11.81 0.67
C ILE A 195 -4.30 -10.47 -0.01
N ARG A 196 -5.14 -9.67 0.62
CA ARG A 196 -5.59 -8.38 0.11
C ARG A 196 -4.66 -7.24 0.52
N VAL A 197 -4.29 -7.21 1.80
CA VAL A 197 -3.38 -6.22 2.40
C VAL A 197 -2.48 -6.95 3.38
N GLY A 198 -1.22 -6.53 3.48
CA GLY A 198 -0.23 -7.13 4.36
C GLY A 198 0.49 -8.30 3.71
N SER A 199 0.94 -9.25 4.53
CA SER A 199 1.76 -10.37 4.09
C SER A 199 1.63 -11.57 5.01
N MET A 200 1.91 -12.74 4.46
CA MET A 200 1.88 -14.02 5.18
C MET A 200 3.23 -14.72 5.11
N ILE A 201 3.50 -15.54 6.11
CA ILE A 201 4.61 -16.49 6.16
C ILE A 201 4.04 -17.88 6.05
N VAL A 202 4.70 -18.72 5.27
CA VAL A 202 4.41 -20.15 5.17
C VAL A 202 5.51 -20.90 5.90
N GLU A 203 5.12 -21.71 6.87
CA GLU A 203 6.02 -22.54 7.68
C GLU A 203 5.57 -24.00 7.64
N LYS A 204 6.53 -24.91 7.71
CA LYS A 204 6.28 -26.34 7.83
C LYS A 204 7.07 -26.91 9.02
N THR A 205 6.48 -27.83 9.75
CA THR A 205 7.15 -28.53 10.82
C THR A 205 8.06 -29.63 10.24
N ILE A 206 9.37 -29.46 10.40
CA ILE A 206 10.39 -30.43 9.97
C ILE A 206 11.25 -30.74 11.18
N ALA A 207 11.32 -32.02 11.57
CA ALA A 207 12.05 -32.47 12.77
C ALA A 207 11.66 -31.70 14.05
N ASP A 208 10.34 -31.55 14.27
CA ASP A 208 9.73 -30.85 15.41
C ASP A 208 10.07 -29.36 15.52
N ARG A 209 10.53 -28.73 14.44
CA ARG A 209 10.82 -27.30 14.37
C ARG A 209 10.06 -26.65 13.21
N PRO A 210 9.52 -25.43 13.41
CA PRO A 210 8.95 -24.67 12.30
C PRO A 210 10.07 -24.19 11.38
N VAL A 211 9.98 -24.55 10.11
CA VAL A 211 10.91 -24.13 9.06
C VAL A 211 10.18 -23.18 8.12
N PHE A 212 10.74 -22.01 7.89
CA PHE A 212 10.24 -21.04 6.95
C PHE A 212 10.34 -21.59 5.51
N LEU A 213 9.23 -21.61 4.79
CA LEU A 213 9.17 -22.05 3.40
C LEU A 213 9.11 -20.88 2.43
N SER A 214 8.24 -19.93 2.67
CA SER A 214 8.04 -18.79 1.75
C SER A 214 7.37 -17.60 2.42
N TYR A 215 7.57 -16.46 1.80
CA TYR A 215 6.89 -15.20 2.10
C TYR A 215 5.88 -14.90 1.00
N LEU A 216 4.67 -14.51 1.38
CA LEU A 216 3.56 -14.26 0.49
C LEU A 216 3.08 -12.82 0.65
N PRO A 217 3.38 -11.93 -0.29
CA PRO A 217 2.88 -10.56 -0.29
C PRO A 217 1.41 -10.48 -0.66
N ALA A 218 0.81 -9.30 -0.50
CA ALA A 218 -0.52 -9.02 -1.01
C ALA A 218 -0.62 -9.30 -2.52
N GLY A 219 -1.76 -9.86 -2.94
CA GLY A 219 -1.96 -10.38 -4.29
C GLY A 219 -1.59 -11.87 -4.44
N SER A 220 -1.04 -12.51 -3.39
CA SER A 220 -0.85 -13.97 -3.36
C SER A 220 -2.09 -14.68 -2.85
N TYR A 221 -2.18 -15.99 -3.12
CA TYR A 221 -3.22 -16.87 -2.59
C TYR A 221 -2.64 -18.16 -2.02
N VAL A 222 -3.37 -18.79 -1.10
CA VAL A 222 -2.99 -20.04 -0.45
C VAL A 222 -4.21 -20.92 -0.17
N GLY A 223 -3.97 -22.21 0.05
CA GLY A 223 -4.99 -23.19 0.42
C GLY A 223 -5.45 -24.06 -0.74
N GLU A 224 -5.02 -23.77 -1.97
CA GLU A 224 -5.38 -24.50 -3.18
C GLU A 224 -4.93 -25.97 -3.18
N MET A 225 -3.80 -26.26 -2.51
CA MET A 225 -3.23 -27.61 -2.50
C MET A 225 -4.16 -28.61 -1.82
N ALA A 226 -4.69 -28.26 -0.66
CA ALA A 226 -5.63 -29.11 0.07
C ALA A 226 -6.95 -29.33 -0.72
N LEU A 227 -7.42 -28.29 -1.41
CA LEU A 227 -8.62 -28.37 -2.24
C LEU A 227 -8.42 -29.31 -3.44
N ILE A 228 -7.29 -29.21 -4.13
CA ILE A 228 -7.05 -29.97 -5.38
C ILE A 228 -6.64 -31.41 -5.08
N ASP A 229 -5.87 -31.65 -4.01
CA ASP A 229 -5.34 -32.98 -3.66
C ASP A 229 -6.26 -33.75 -2.72
N GLY A 230 -7.21 -33.09 -2.06
CA GLY A 230 -8.06 -33.70 -1.04
C GLY A 230 -7.28 -34.18 0.19
N GLN A 231 -6.14 -33.56 0.48
CA GLN A 231 -5.25 -33.87 1.61
C GLN A 231 -5.37 -32.78 2.68
N PRO A 232 -5.02 -33.07 3.94
CA PRO A 232 -4.91 -32.06 4.98
C PRO A 232 -3.94 -30.94 4.59
N ARG A 233 -4.01 -29.81 5.28
CA ARG A 233 -3.12 -28.66 5.10
C ARG A 233 -1.67 -29.08 5.26
N ASN A 234 -0.84 -28.82 4.27
CA ASN A 234 0.55 -29.28 4.23
C ASN A 234 1.57 -28.32 4.86
N ALA A 235 1.12 -27.16 5.30
CA ALA A 235 1.92 -26.13 5.95
C ALA A 235 1.04 -25.18 6.78
N THR A 236 1.63 -24.48 7.74
CA THR A 236 1.00 -23.40 8.50
C THR A 236 1.22 -22.07 7.77
N VAL A 237 0.16 -21.28 7.64
CA VAL A 237 0.21 -19.92 7.07
C VAL A 237 -0.23 -18.94 8.13
N LYS A 238 0.67 -18.02 8.51
CA LYS A 238 0.43 -17.02 9.54
C LYS A 238 0.73 -15.60 9.03
N ALA A 239 0.07 -14.61 9.58
CA ALA A 239 0.30 -13.22 9.20
C ALA A 239 1.67 -12.75 9.69
N ALA A 240 2.50 -12.22 8.79
CA ALA A 240 3.76 -11.57 9.13
C ALA A 240 3.54 -10.24 9.87
N ILE A 241 2.51 -9.51 9.44
CA ILE A 241 2.05 -8.24 10.01
C ILE A 241 0.52 -8.26 10.08
N LYS A 242 -0.08 -7.21 10.67
CA LYS A 242 -1.54 -7.02 10.58
C LYS A 242 -1.96 -7.03 9.11
N SER A 243 -2.77 -8.00 8.74
CA SER A 243 -3.15 -8.29 7.36
C SER A 243 -4.65 -8.34 7.18
N GLU A 244 -5.09 -8.20 5.93
CA GLU A 244 -6.46 -8.42 5.52
C GLU A 244 -6.48 -9.51 4.44
N VAL A 245 -7.27 -10.55 4.66
CA VAL A 245 -7.40 -11.66 3.72
C VAL A 245 -8.84 -11.85 3.29
N ILE A 246 -9.03 -12.31 2.06
CA ILE A 246 -10.32 -12.71 1.53
C ILE A 246 -10.37 -14.24 1.61
N ARG A 247 -11.28 -14.76 2.43
CA ARG A 247 -11.59 -16.18 2.50
C ARG A 247 -12.61 -16.52 1.43
N LEU A 248 -12.28 -17.43 0.54
CA LEU A 248 -13.12 -17.96 -0.52
C LEU A 248 -13.57 -19.36 -0.14
N SER A 249 -14.85 -19.67 -0.37
CA SER A 249 -15.41 -21.00 -0.18
C SER A 249 -14.69 -22.01 -1.09
N GLY A 250 -14.14 -23.07 -0.50
CA GLY A 250 -13.51 -24.14 -1.26
C GLY A 250 -14.47 -24.84 -2.22
N ALA A 251 -15.75 -24.98 -1.85
CA ALA A 251 -16.76 -25.59 -2.70
C ALA A 251 -17.02 -24.74 -3.96
N ASP A 252 -17.21 -23.43 -3.81
CA ASP A 252 -17.48 -22.53 -4.93
C ASP A 252 -16.26 -22.42 -5.84
N PHE A 253 -15.07 -22.39 -5.25
CA PHE A 253 -13.82 -22.35 -6.01
C PHE A 253 -13.56 -23.66 -6.77
N ALA A 254 -13.88 -24.83 -6.18
CA ALA A 254 -13.79 -26.11 -6.86
C ALA A 254 -14.70 -26.17 -8.10
N GLN A 255 -15.94 -25.68 -7.99
CA GLN A 255 -16.85 -25.58 -9.14
C GLN A 255 -16.31 -24.64 -10.23
N LEU A 256 -15.67 -23.54 -9.85
CA LEU A 256 -15.00 -22.65 -10.80
C LEU A 256 -13.86 -23.37 -11.53
N LEU A 257 -13.03 -24.13 -10.80
CA LEU A 257 -11.93 -24.93 -11.39
C LEU A 257 -12.44 -25.99 -12.37
N GLU A 258 -13.56 -26.65 -12.06
CA GLU A 258 -14.19 -27.64 -12.96
C GLU A 258 -14.73 -26.99 -14.25
N ARG A 259 -15.33 -25.80 -14.13
CA ARG A 259 -15.85 -25.05 -15.28
C ARG A 259 -14.72 -24.46 -16.16
N LYS A 260 -13.53 -24.25 -15.60
CA LYS A 260 -12.39 -23.54 -16.25
C LYS A 260 -11.13 -24.40 -16.25
N PRO A 261 -10.96 -25.35 -17.20
CA PRO A 261 -9.77 -26.23 -17.26
C PRO A 261 -8.42 -25.50 -17.32
N ALA A 262 -8.39 -24.32 -17.96
CA ALA A 262 -7.17 -23.50 -18.04
C ALA A 262 -6.75 -22.98 -16.65
N LEU A 263 -7.72 -22.61 -15.80
CA LEU A 263 -7.46 -22.18 -14.43
C LEU A 263 -6.97 -23.36 -13.58
N MET A 264 -7.57 -24.53 -13.74
CA MET A 264 -7.13 -25.77 -13.09
C MET A 264 -5.67 -26.13 -13.49
N ALA A 265 -5.33 -26.02 -14.77
CA ALA A 265 -3.99 -26.29 -15.26
C ALA A 265 -2.95 -25.34 -14.63
N ARG A 266 -3.26 -24.06 -14.53
CA ARG A 266 -2.41 -23.05 -13.89
C ARG A 266 -2.25 -23.31 -12.40
N ALA A 267 -3.36 -23.58 -11.69
CA ALA A 267 -3.30 -23.92 -10.26
C ALA A 267 -2.41 -25.13 -9.98
N ARG A 268 -2.47 -26.17 -10.83
CA ARG A 268 -1.61 -27.34 -10.72
C ARG A 268 -0.12 -27.03 -11.01
N GLU A 269 0.15 -26.09 -11.90
CA GLU A 269 1.51 -25.65 -12.18
C GLU A 269 2.12 -24.86 -11.01
N ASP A 270 1.36 -23.95 -10.43
CA ASP A 270 1.74 -23.21 -9.22
C ASP A 270 2.01 -24.19 -8.05
N MET A 271 1.15 -25.19 -7.88
CA MET A 271 1.34 -26.27 -6.89
C MET A 271 2.62 -27.06 -7.14
N ARG A 272 2.93 -27.39 -8.40
CA ARG A 272 4.16 -28.14 -8.74
C ARG A 272 5.39 -27.38 -8.29
N GLY A 273 5.50 -26.11 -8.64
CA GLY A 273 6.61 -25.25 -8.21
C GLY A 273 6.76 -25.18 -6.69
N ARG A 274 5.65 -25.06 -5.95
CA ARG A 274 5.64 -25.06 -4.48
C ARG A 274 6.08 -26.41 -3.91
N ARG A 275 5.63 -27.54 -4.49
CA ARG A 275 6.05 -28.89 -4.09
C ARG A 275 7.55 -29.14 -4.34
N GLU A 276 8.06 -28.74 -5.49
CA GLU A 276 9.48 -28.85 -5.81
C GLU A 276 10.33 -28.07 -4.81
N THR A 277 9.92 -26.87 -4.45
CA THR A 277 10.59 -26.06 -3.42
C THR A 277 10.55 -26.77 -2.05
N ASN A 278 9.38 -27.27 -1.64
CA ASN A 278 9.23 -27.98 -0.38
C ASN A 278 10.05 -29.27 -0.34
N ALA A 279 10.01 -30.07 -1.41
CA ALA A 279 10.79 -31.30 -1.55
C ALA A 279 12.31 -31.03 -1.54
N PHE A 280 12.74 -29.95 -2.19
CA PHE A 280 14.13 -29.52 -2.17
C PHE A 280 14.61 -29.19 -0.73
N ILE A 281 13.81 -28.44 0.03
CA ILE A 281 14.09 -28.09 1.42
C ILE A 281 14.12 -29.38 2.29
N GLU A 282 13.15 -30.27 2.10
CA GLU A 282 12.99 -31.50 2.84
C GLU A 282 14.11 -32.51 2.55
N SER A 283 14.55 -32.65 1.29
CA SER A 283 15.63 -33.59 0.86
C SER A 283 17.01 -33.19 1.37
N ARG A 284 17.21 -31.96 1.75
CA ARG A 284 18.49 -31.43 2.26
C ARG A 284 18.55 -31.30 3.78
N LYS A 285 17.53 -31.76 4.47
CA LYS A 285 17.37 -31.75 5.93
C LYS A 285 18.62 -32.22 6.68
N ASP A 286 19.21 -33.32 6.26
CA ASP A 286 20.36 -33.95 6.95
C ASP A 286 21.71 -33.27 6.61
N MET A 287 21.78 -32.57 5.47
CA MET A 287 23.02 -31.96 4.98
C MET A 287 23.13 -30.48 5.39
N TYR A 288 22.03 -29.85 5.81
CA TYR A 288 21.91 -28.41 6.03
C TYR A 288 21.25 -28.03 7.36
N SER A 289 21.46 -28.81 8.45
CA SER A 289 20.91 -28.38 9.75
C SER A 289 21.33 -26.93 10.10
N GLY A 290 22.58 -26.55 9.80
CA GLY A 290 23.05 -25.17 9.95
C GLY A 290 22.61 -24.21 8.81
N ALA A 291 22.49 -24.68 7.57
CA ALA A 291 22.11 -23.83 6.44
C ALA A 291 20.59 -23.58 6.34
N VAL A 292 19.79 -24.55 6.79
CA VAL A 292 18.32 -24.35 6.92
C VAL A 292 18.02 -23.33 7.99
N ASP A 293 18.76 -23.36 9.12
CA ASP A 293 18.63 -22.33 10.16
C ASP A 293 19.00 -20.95 9.60
N MET A 294 20.07 -20.84 8.82
CA MET A 294 20.49 -19.57 8.22
C MET A 294 19.49 -19.04 7.19
N TYR A 295 18.86 -19.90 6.37
CA TYR A 295 17.80 -19.49 5.45
C TYR A 295 16.52 -19.06 6.19
N SER A 296 16.16 -19.80 7.24
CA SER A 296 15.03 -19.47 8.11
C SER A 296 15.27 -18.15 8.83
N ASP A 297 16.47 -17.95 9.37
CA ASP A 297 16.87 -16.75 10.08
C ASP A 297 16.89 -15.51 9.14
N THR A 298 17.42 -15.68 7.92
CA THR A 298 17.42 -14.61 6.91
C THR A 298 15.99 -14.21 6.54
N ALA A 299 15.15 -15.19 6.25
CA ALA A 299 13.76 -14.94 5.86
C ALA A 299 12.96 -14.34 7.01
N GLN A 300 13.15 -14.84 8.23
CA GLN A 300 12.53 -14.26 9.43
C GLN A 300 13.01 -12.82 9.65
N PHE A 301 14.32 -12.56 9.47
CA PHE A 301 14.87 -11.21 9.57
C PHE A 301 14.24 -10.25 8.55
N LEU A 302 14.07 -10.68 7.28
CA LEU A 302 13.43 -9.90 6.23
C LEU A 302 11.99 -9.52 6.60
N VAL A 303 11.25 -10.47 7.14
CA VAL A 303 9.86 -10.30 7.57
C VAL A 303 9.78 -9.37 8.79
N ASP A 304 10.53 -9.66 9.84
CA ASP A 304 10.51 -8.89 11.10
C ASP A 304 10.91 -7.43 10.92
N ASN A 305 11.75 -7.15 9.94
CA ASN A 305 12.20 -5.79 9.63
C ASN A 305 11.42 -5.12 8.49
N GLY A 306 10.40 -5.81 7.95
CA GLY A 306 9.53 -5.27 6.90
C GLY A 306 10.22 -5.02 5.57
N ILE A 307 11.30 -5.75 5.30
CA ILE A 307 12.07 -5.60 4.05
C ILE A 307 11.25 -6.14 2.88
N GLY A 308 10.55 -7.26 3.07
CA GLY A 308 9.72 -7.85 2.01
C GLY A 308 8.55 -6.97 1.54
N GLU A 309 8.09 -6.05 2.37
CA GLU A 309 7.01 -5.10 2.03
C GLU A 309 7.50 -3.70 1.64
N ALA A 310 8.79 -3.48 1.71
CA ALA A 310 9.37 -2.21 1.39
C ALA A 310 9.37 -1.98 -0.13
N THR A 311 9.25 -0.73 -0.55
CA THR A 311 9.62 -0.37 -1.92
C THR A 311 11.08 0.05 -1.99
N ASP A 312 11.62 0.49 -0.85
CA ASP A 312 12.99 0.96 -0.72
C ASP A 312 13.45 0.91 0.75
N VAL A 313 14.55 0.22 1.01
CA VAL A 313 15.13 0.04 2.34
C VAL A 313 16.50 0.68 2.43
N LEU A 314 16.75 1.45 3.49
CA LEU A 314 18.09 1.88 3.85
C LEU A 314 18.80 0.74 4.59
N LEU A 315 19.95 0.34 4.09
CA LEU A 315 20.86 -0.62 4.70
C LEU A 315 22.20 0.07 4.98
N ILE A 316 22.89 -0.41 6.01
CA ILE A 316 24.24 0.01 6.34
C ILE A 316 25.10 -1.24 6.40
N ASP A 317 26.11 -1.31 5.53
CA ASP A 317 27.13 -2.37 5.59
C ASP A 317 28.08 -2.08 6.75
N GLU A 318 28.03 -2.90 7.80
CA GLU A 318 28.81 -2.70 9.01
C GLU A 318 30.31 -2.94 8.79
N THR A 319 30.70 -3.65 7.73
CA THR A 319 32.10 -3.84 7.36
C THR A 319 32.75 -2.59 6.79
N LEU A 320 31.93 -1.72 6.17
CA LEU A 320 32.35 -0.45 5.59
C LEU A 320 32.03 0.75 6.48
N CYS A 321 31.13 0.59 7.45
CA CYS A 321 30.68 1.67 8.30
C CYS A 321 31.74 2.04 9.36
N VAL A 322 32.19 3.29 9.34
CA VAL A 322 33.16 3.82 10.31
C VAL A 322 32.52 4.58 11.48
N GLY A 323 31.21 4.57 11.62
CA GLY A 323 30.48 5.18 12.74
C GLY A 323 30.52 6.71 12.78
N CYS A 324 30.72 7.40 11.65
CA CYS A 324 30.91 8.85 11.59
C CYS A 324 29.64 9.70 11.75
N ASP A 325 28.46 9.09 11.74
CA ASP A 325 27.12 9.70 11.82
C ASP A 325 26.78 10.73 10.72
N ASN A 326 27.56 10.79 9.65
CA ASN A 326 27.32 11.73 8.56
C ASN A 326 25.93 11.48 7.90
N CYS A 327 25.47 10.24 7.87
CA CYS A 327 24.13 9.90 7.35
C CYS A 327 22.99 10.55 8.18
N GLU A 328 23.09 10.56 9.51
CA GLU A 328 22.12 11.23 10.39
C GLU A 328 22.23 12.75 10.33
N LYS A 329 23.46 13.29 10.35
CA LYS A 329 23.71 14.73 10.25
C LYS A 329 23.18 15.28 8.93
N ALA A 330 23.49 14.64 7.80
CA ALA A 330 22.99 15.05 6.49
C ALA A 330 21.47 14.93 6.38
N CYS A 331 20.87 13.91 7.00
CA CYS A 331 19.42 13.80 7.10
C CYS A 331 18.82 14.95 7.90
N ALA A 332 19.40 15.31 9.05
CA ALA A 332 18.97 16.43 9.87
C ALA A 332 19.11 17.77 9.13
N ASP A 333 20.25 18.00 8.48
CA ASP A 333 20.52 19.23 7.71
C ASP A 333 19.51 19.41 6.55
N SER A 334 19.12 18.31 5.92
CA SER A 334 18.11 18.32 4.85
C SER A 334 16.67 18.49 5.35
N HIS A 335 16.44 18.39 6.67
CA HIS A 335 15.10 18.34 7.26
C HIS A 335 14.97 19.25 8.50
N ASP A 336 15.42 20.49 8.38
CA ASP A 336 15.25 21.53 9.41
C ASP A 336 15.83 21.15 10.79
N GLY A 337 16.90 20.35 10.81
CA GLY A 337 17.58 19.92 12.04
C GLY A 337 16.98 18.65 12.68
N LEU A 338 15.99 18.02 12.06
CA LEU A 338 15.38 16.77 12.54
C LEU A 338 15.82 15.58 11.69
N SER A 339 16.75 14.76 12.17
CA SER A 339 17.05 13.49 11.48
C SER A 339 15.81 12.61 11.44
N ARG A 340 15.49 12.07 10.28
CA ARG A 340 14.41 11.10 10.02
C ARG A 340 14.94 9.67 9.99
N LEU A 341 16.16 9.49 10.41
CA LEU A 341 16.92 8.26 10.51
C LEU A 341 17.51 8.16 11.91
N ASN A 342 17.51 6.97 12.49
CA ASN A 342 18.34 6.63 13.63
C ASN A 342 19.25 5.46 13.22
N ARG A 343 20.56 5.74 13.09
CA ARG A 343 21.55 4.79 12.60
C ARG A 343 21.81 3.66 13.61
N GLU A 344 21.82 3.99 14.89
CA GLU A 344 22.16 3.02 15.94
C GLU A 344 20.97 2.09 16.27
N ALA A 345 19.75 2.60 16.11
CA ALA A 345 18.56 1.81 16.34
C ALA A 345 18.21 0.96 15.12
N GLY A 346 17.80 -0.26 15.36
CA GLY A 346 17.44 -1.23 14.33
C GLY A 346 17.99 -2.61 14.65
N ARG A 347 18.11 -3.44 13.66
CA ARG A 347 18.63 -4.82 13.80
C ARG A 347 19.65 -5.09 12.71
N SER A 348 20.68 -5.88 13.07
CA SER A 348 21.69 -6.34 12.12
C SER A 348 21.47 -7.81 11.82
N PHE A 349 21.77 -8.21 10.59
CA PHE A 349 21.85 -9.58 10.14
C PHE A 349 23.16 -9.75 9.33
N ALA A 350 24.00 -10.67 9.75
CA ALA A 350 25.37 -10.78 9.25
C ALA A 350 26.09 -9.41 9.33
N HIS A 351 26.51 -8.87 8.20
CA HIS A 351 27.18 -7.56 8.10
C HIS A 351 26.23 -6.40 7.75
N LEU A 352 24.96 -6.67 7.56
CA LEU A 352 23.98 -5.65 7.16
C LEU A 352 23.15 -5.18 8.35
N HIS A 353 23.20 -3.90 8.62
CA HIS A 353 22.36 -3.24 9.61
C HIS A 353 21.16 -2.55 8.93
N VAL A 354 19.97 -2.76 9.46
CA VAL A 354 18.72 -2.13 9.02
C VAL A 354 18.35 -1.04 10.03
N PRO A 355 18.75 0.22 9.81
CA PRO A 355 18.50 1.29 10.75
C PRO A 355 17.02 1.62 10.86
N THR A 356 16.64 2.32 11.94
CA THR A 356 15.28 2.83 12.06
C THR A 356 15.03 3.94 11.06
N SER A 357 14.46 3.58 9.91
CA SER A 357 14.03 4.49 8.84
C SER A 357 12.78 3.96 8.16
N CYS A 358 12.05 4.80 7.45
CA CYS A 358 10.83 4.36 6.75
C CYS A 358 11.16 3.34 5.65
N ARG A 359 10.33 2.29 5.54
CA ARG A 359 10.40 1.24 4.52
C ARG A 359 9.66 1.62 3.24
N HIS A 360 8.91 2.71 3.23
CA HIS A 360 8.05 3.13 2.13
C HIS A 360 7.17 1.99 1.61
N CYS A 361 6.57 1.25 2.55
CA CYS A 361 5.85 -0.01 2.31
C CYS A 361 4.98 0.01 1.07
N GLU A 362 4.89 -1.11 0.36
CA GLU A 362 3.98 -1.30 -0.77
C GLU A 362 2.52 -1.07 -0.34
N HIS A 363 2.19 -1.52 0.90
CA HIS A 363 0.90 -1.27 1.57
C HIS A 363 1.10 -0.41 2.82
N PRO A 364 1.08 0.92 2.72
CA PRO A 364 1.42 1.78 3.84
C PRO A 364 0.28 1.86 4.86
N HIS A 365 0.34 1.03 5.91
CA HIS A 365 -0.63 1.02 7.03
C HIS A 365 -0.82 2.41 7.67
N CYS A 366 0.26 3.20 7.73
CA CYS A 366 0.21 4.56 8.24
C CYS A 366 -0.72 5.49 7.45
N MET A 367 -0.92 5.20 6.16
CA MET A 367 -1.77 6.00 5.28
C MET A 367 -3.25 5.64 5.45
N ALA A 368 -3.55 4.37 5.79
CA ALA A 368 -4.92 3.86 5.86
C ALA A 368 -5.80 4.66 6.84
N ASP A 369 -5.28 4.97 8.01
CA ASP A 369 -6.03 5.58 9.11
C ASP A 369 -5.63 7.05 9.35
N CYS A 370 -5.20 7.77 8.31
CA CYS A 370 -4.85 9.19 8.42
C CYS A 370 -6.10 10.07 8.19
N PRO A 371 -6.71 10.69 9.25
CA PRO A 371 -7.96 11.42 9.10
C PRO A 371 -7.88 12.60 8.13
N PRO A 372 -6.84 13.47 8.16
CA PRO A 372 -6.71 14.57 7.23
C PRO A 372 -6.12 14.17 5.86
N ASN A 373 -5.94 12.85 5.60
CA ASN A 373 -5.26 12.35 4.39
C ASN A 373 -3.90 13.03 4.13
N ALA A 374 -3.15 13.27 5.22
CA ALA A 374 -1.87 13.96 5.18
C ALA A 374 -0.72 13.06 4.67
N ILE A 375 -0.93 11.74 4.61
CA ILE A 375 0.07 10.78 4.16
C ILE A 375 -0.26 10.37 2.74
N ARG A 376 0.70 10.53 1.83
CA ARG A 376 0.53 10.26 0.40
C ARG A 376 1.74 9.52 -0.16
N ARG A 377 1.54 8.79 -1.24
CA ARG A 377 2.62 8.18 -2.02
C ARG A 377 3.02 9.13 -3.14
N GLY A 378 4.30 9.40 -3.27
CA GLY A 378 4.87 10.18 -4.35
C GLY A 378 5.21 9.34 -5.59
N PRO A 379 5.70 10.01 -6.66
CA PRO A 379 5.96 9.37 -7.97
C PRO A 379 6.99 8.24 -7.90
N ASP A 380 8.03 8.39 -7.07
CA ASP A 380 9.12 7.41 -6.94
C ASP A 380 8.81 6.29 -5.94
N GLY A 381 7.55 6.23 -5.48
CA GLY A 381 7.10 5.22 -4.52
C GLY A 381 7.27 5.63 -3.06
N GLU A 382 7.89 6.77 -2.81
CA GLU A 382 8.07 7.31 -1.47
C GLU A 382 6.72 7.62 -0.81
N VAL A 383 6.60 7.31 0.47
CA VAL A 383 5.45 7.69 1.28
C VAL A 383 5.84 8.94 2.06
N VAL A 384 5.13 10.03 1.87
CA VAL A 384 5.41 11.34 2.48
C VAL A 384 4.29 11.81 3.37
N ILE A 385 4.61 12.66 4.35
CA ILE A 385 3.64 13.33 5.23
C ILE A 385 3.66 14.82 4.87
N ASN A 386 2.52 15.34 4.46
CA ASN A 386 2.37 16.75 4.06
C ASN A 386 2.00 17.66 5.24
N GLU A 387 1.86 18.97 4.96
CA GLU A 387 1.60 20.00 5.96
C GLU A 387 0.20 19.91 6.61
N THR A 388 -0.74 19.17 6.03
CA THR A 388 -2.09 19.01 6.58
C THR A 388 -2.12 18.07 7.79
N CYS A 389 -0.98 17.50 8.20
CA CYS A 389 -0.86 16.66 9.38
C CYS A 389 -1.31 17.41 10.64
N ILE A 390 -2.31 16.84 11.34
CA ILE A 390 -2.87 17.40 12.59
C ILE A 390 -2.22 16.82 13.86
N GLY A 391 -1.26 15.90 13.72
CA GLY A 391 -0.55 15.33 14.87
C GLY A 391 -1.34 14.34 15.72
N CYS A 392 -2.35 13.65 15.17
CA CYS A 392 -3.21 12.70 15.91
C CYS A 392 -2.50 11.41 16.36
N GLY A 393 -1.33 11.07 15.81
CA GLY A 393 -0.54 9.90 16.17
C GLY A 393 -1.04 8.55 15.64
N ASN A 394 -2.14 8.50 14.86
CA ASN A 394 -2.65 7.25 14.29
C ASN A 394 -1.58 6.51 13.48
N CYS A 395 -0.87 7.22 12.61
CA CYS A 395 0.18 6.66 11.78
C CYS A 395 1.34 6.07 12.60
N GLN A 396 1.69 6.66 13.73
CA GLN A 396 2.70 6.11 14.64
C GLN A 396 2.23 4.78 15.25
N ARG A 397 0.98 4.71 15.72
CA ARG A 397 0.42 3.47 16.29
C ARG A 397 0.25 2.36 15.26
N ASN A 398 -0.03 2.72 14.01
CA ASN A 398 -0.28 1.76 12.93
C ASN A 398 0.99 1.36 12.16
N CYS A 399 2.14 1.98 12.44
CA CYS A 399 3.39 1.58 11.81
C CYS A 399 3.93 0.31 12.47
N PRO A 400 3.95 -0.85 11.79
CA PRO A 400 4.44 -2.10 12.38
C PRO A 400 5.94 -2.07 12.69
N TYR A 401 6.68 -1.15 12.08
CA TYR A 401 8.14 -1.03 12.22
C TYR A 401 8.59 0.08 13.17
N GLY A 402 7.65 0.81 13.79
CA GLY A 402 7.95 1.85 14.77
C GLY A 402 8.76 3.05 14.26
N VAL A 403 8.80 3.26 12.93
CA VAL A 403 9.67 4.27 12.30
C VAL A 403 9.06 5.67 12.24
N ILE A 404 7.82 5.85 12.69
CA ILE A 404 7.14 7.14 12.72
C ILE A 404 7.17 7.65 14.16
N ARG A 405 7.71 8.85 14.34
CA ARG A 405 7.70 9.53 15.64
C ARG A 405 6.88 10.82 15.58
N MET A 406 6.41 11.25 16.73
CA MET A 406 5.73 12.54 16.89
C MET A 406 6.76 13.56 17.40
N ASP A 407 7.00 14.59 16.62
CA ASP A 407 8.01 15.60 16.96
C ASP A 407 7.50 17.01 16.67
N SER A 408 8.11 17.98 17.33
CA SER A 408 7.85 19.40 17.09
C SER A 408 8.61 19.85 15.86
N VAL A 409 7.91 20.07 14.75
CA VAL A 409 8.54 20.54 13.52
C VAL A 409 8.94 22.01 13.67
N PRO A 410 10.21 22.36 13.50
CA PRO A 410 10.64 23.74 13.57
C PRO A 410 10.01 24.57 12.45
N PRO A 411 9.76 25.87 12.66
CA PRO A 411 9.20 26.74 11.63
C PRO A 411 10.16 26.86 10.44
N LYS A 412 9.59 27.05 9.25
CA LYS A 412 10.39 27.30 8.02
C LYS A 412 11.39 28.43 8.26
N LYS A 413 12.62 28.22 7.82
CA LYS A 413 13.68 29.22 7.86
C LYS A 413 13.27 30.43 7.00
N PRO A 414 13.47 31.68 7.48
CA PRO A 414 13.19 32.85 6.66
C PRO A 414 14.11 32.86 5.43
N PRO A 415 13.63 33.24 4.24
CA PRO A 415 14.47 33.35 3.06
C PRO A 415 15.55 34.41 3.26
N LEU A 416 16.77 34.10 2.78
CA LEU A 416 17.95 34.95 2.92
C LEU A 416 17.70 36.41 2.47
N LEU A 417 16.96 36.59 1.39
CA LEU A 417 16.61 37.88 0.84
C LEU A 417 15.76 38.74 1.80
N SER A 418 14.80 38.16 2.49
CA SER A 418 13.96 38.91 3.45
C SER A 418 14.75 39.34 4.69
N TRP A 419 15.76 38.54 5.09
CA TRP A 419 16.66 38.91 6.17
C TRP A 419 17.63 40.01 5.76
N LEU A 420 18.25 39.93 4.57
CA LEU A 420 19.19 40.92 4.03
C LEU A 420 18.53 42.27 3.71
N LEU A 421 17.32 42.27 3.13
CA LEU A 421 16.66 43.49 2.66
C LEU A 421 15.79 44.18 3.71
N LEU A 422 15.23 43.45 4.66
CA LEU A 422 14.27 43.98 5.62
C LEU A 422 14.79 43.99 7.06
N GLY A 423 15.96 43.41 7.33
CA GLY A 423 16.51 43.30 8.67
C GLY A 423 15.59 42.64 9.69
N ALA A 424 14.51 42.02 9.21
CA ALA A 424 13.41 41.50 10.02
C ALA A 424 13.62 40.02 10.32
N GLY A 425 13.83 39.70 11.57
CA GLY A 425 13.84 38.32 12.07
C GLY A 425 15.22 37.78 12.44
N PRO A 426 15.26 36.53 12.90
CA PRO A 426 16.51 35.85 13.21
C PRO A 426 17.31 35.59 11.93
N GLY A 427 18.62 35.36 12.07
CA GLY A 427 19.48 35.03 10.95
C GLY A 427 19.00 33.85 10.12
N PRO A 428 19.43 33.74 8.85
CA PRO A 428 19.10 32.63 8.00
C PRO A 428 19.48 31.31 8.67
N GLY A 429 18.52 30.40 8.83
CA GLY A 429 18.76 29.14 9.50
C GLY A 429 18.49 29.10 11.00
N GLU A 430 18.21 30.23 11.64
CA GLU A 430 17.84 30.27 13.05
C GLU A 430 16.29 30.25 13.23
N PRO A 431 15.77 29.56 14.26
CA PRO A 431 14.34 29.59 14.58
C PRO A 431 13.94 30.99 15.08
N SER A 432 12.73 31.45 14.69
CA SER A 432 12.24 32.76 15.09
C SER A 432 12.14 32.92 16.61
N LYS A 433 12.30 34.17 17.14
CA LYS A 433 12.14 34.46 18.57
C LYS A 433 10.76 34.00 19.08
N LYS A 434 9.73 34.10 18.25
CA LYS A 434 8.37 33.65 18.54
C LYS A 434 8.29 32.13 18.67
N TRP A 435 9.01 31.39 17.80
CA TRP A 435 9.13 29.94 17.89
C TRP A 435 9.91 29.51 19.13
N ARG A 436 11.08 30.10 19.38
CA ARG A 436 11.88 29.82 20.59
C ARG A 436 11.08 30.07 21.86
N LYS A 437 10.34 31.20 21.94
CA LYS A 437 9.48 31.52 23.08
C LYS A 437 8.34 30.52 23.24
N LYS A 438 7.68 30.13 22.14
CA LYS A 438 6.59 29.15 22.13
C LYS A 438 7.06 27.77 22.57
N HIS A 439 8.25 27.32 22.12
CA HIS A 439 8.79 25.99 22.43
C HIS A 439 9.55 25.96 23.78
N ALA A 440 10.12 27.06 24.22
CA ALA A 440 10.72 27.16 25.55
C ALA A 440 9.69 27.24 26.68
N LEU A 441 8.50 27.80 26.40
CA LEU A 441 7.39 27.91 27.35
C LEU A 441 6.42 26.70 27.31
N ALA A 442 6.43 25.95 26.22
CA ALA A 442 5.43 24.93 25.94
C ALA A 442 5.89 23.52 26.32
N GLY A 443 6.65 23.34 27.38
CA GLY A 443 7.07 22.03 27.91
C GLY A 443 6.47 20.78 27.25
N VAL A 444 5.21 20.51 27.44
CA VAL A 444 4.52 19.30 26.92
C VAL A 444 3.60 19.59 25.71
N ASP A 445 3.20 20.82 25.45
CA ASP A 445 2.08 21.18 24.58
C ASP A 445 2.42 21.79 23.21
N ALA A 446 3.65 21.71 22.76
CA ALA A 446 3.96 22.13 21.39
C ALA A 446 3.24 21.22 20.36
N PRO A 447 2.61 21.79 19.31
CA PRO A 447 1.93 20.98 18.31
C PRO A 447 2.93 20.03 17.63
N LYS A 448 2.78 18.75 17.92
CA LYS A 448 3.62 17.70 17.32
C LYS A 448 3.03 17.28 15.99
N LYS A 449 3.87 17.00 15.02
CA LYS A 449 3.52 16.38 13.75
C LYS A 449 4.21 15.05 13.62
N ALA A 450 3.66 14.16 12.82
CA ALA A 450 4.30 12.91 12.51
C ALA A 450 5.53 13.15 11.63
N VAL A 451 6.65 12.54 12.00
CA VAL A 451 7.94 12.66 11.30
C VAL A 451 8.44 11.27 10.95
N LYS A 452 8.87 11.07 9.72
CA LYS A 452 9.49 9.86 9.19
C LYS A 452 10.34 10.18 7.96
N CYS A 453 11.20 9.25 7.55
CA CYS A 453 11.92 9.36 6.28
C CYS A 453 10.96 9.55 5.10
N ASP A 454 11.28 10.45 4.19
CA ASP A 454 10.55 10.76 2.96
C ASP A 454 11.40 10.55 1.70
N MET A 455 12.53 9.85 1.81
CA MET A 455 13.53 9.65 0.76
C MET A 455 14.11 10.97 0.22
N CYS A 456 14.06 12.03 1.01
CA CYS A 456 14.41 13.39 0.59
C CYS A 456 13.60 13.87 -0.63
N SER A 457 12.31 13.51 -0.70
CA SER A 457 11.40 13.93 -1.77
C SER A 457 11.42 15.46 -1.95
N GLY A 458 11.64 15.90 -3.18
CA GLY A 458 11.78 17.32 -3.52
C GLY A 458 13.18 17.93 -3.24
N ILE A 459 14.17 17.10 -2.90
CA ILE A 459 15.58 17.53 -2.72
C ILE A 459 16.42 16.92 -3.85
N ASP A 460 17.08 17.76 -4.63
CA ASP A 460 17.90 17.32 -5.74
C ASP A 460 19.07 16.41 -5.31
N GLY A 461 19.34 15.38 -6.12
CA GLY A 461 20.42 14.44 -5.91
C GLY A 461 20.10 13.22 -5.03
N GLY A 462 18.84 13.03 -4.63
CA GLY A 462 18.39 11.85 -3.90
C GLY A 462 18.71 11.84 -2.41
N PRO A 463 18.63 10.67 -1.74
CA PRO A 463 18.72 10.56 -0.29
C PRO A 463 20.04 11.07 0.31
N ALA A 464 19.96 12.11 1.15
CA ALA A 464 21.13 12.76 1.75
C ALA A 464 21.98 11.80 2.59
N CYS A 465 21.37 10.84 3.28
CA CYS A 465 22.07 9.83 4.08
C CYS A 465 23.02 8.94 3.25
N VAL A 466 22.64 8.61 2.02
CA VAL A 466 23.48 7.82 1.10
C VAL A 466 24.61 8.68 0.54
N ARG A 467 24.27 9.88 0.06
CA ARG A 467 25.26 10.82 -0.53
C ARG A 467 26.35 11.25 0.46
N ALA A 468 25.99 11.39 1.72
CA ALA A 468 26.94 11.85 2.77
C ALA A 468 27.79 10.72 3.35
N CYS A 469 27.58 9.48 2.97
CA CYS A 469 28.36 8.35 3.47
C CYS A 469 29.72 8.30 2.77
N PRO A 470 30.84 8.54 3.50
CA PRO A 470 32.17 8.65 2.88
C PRO A 470 32.72 7.30 2.40
N THR A 471 32.22 6.20 2.97
CA THR A 471 32.67 4.83 2.65
C THR A 471 31.71 4.08 1.74
N GLY A 472 30.55 4.68 1.40
CA GLY A 472 29.50 3.99 0.66
C GLY A 472 28.77 2.89 1.46
N ALA A 473 28.98 2.81 2.77
CA ALA A 473 28.32 1.83 3.63
C ALA A 473 26.80 1.98 3.67
N ALA A 474 26.29 3.21 3.55
CA ALA A 474 24.85 3.49 3.53
C ALA A 474 24.31 3.36 2.10
N ILE A 475 23.48 2.36 1.86
CA ILE A 475 22.87 2.07 0.54
C ILE A 475 21.36 1.95 0.65
N ARG A 476 20.67 2.25 -0.44
CA ARG A 476 19.23 1.96 -0.56
C ARG A 476 19.00 0.89 -1.59
N VAL A 477 18.20 -0.08 -1.23
CA VAL A 477 17.94 -1.25 -2.07
C VAL A 477 16.44 -1.57 -2.13
N ALA A 478 16.02 -2.05 -3.29
CA ALA A 478 14.73 -2.73 -3.40
C ALA A 478 14.81 -4.11 -2.72
N PRO A 479 13.67 -4.65 -2.23
CA PRO A 479 13.65 -5.94 -1.52
C PRO A 479 14.32 -7.09 -2.28
N GLU A 480 14.13 -7.13 -3.60
CA GLU A 480 14.69 -8.16 -4.46
C GLU A 480 16.23 -8.12 -4.50
N ALA A 481 16.80 -6.94 -4.37
CA ALA A 481 18.25 -6.75 -4.36
C ALA A 481 18.90 -7.13 -3.01
N PHE A 482 18.13 -7.17 -1.90
CA PHE A 482 18.66 -7.48 -0.58
C PHE A 482 19.38 -8.83 -0.55
N LEU A 483 18.77 -9.88 -1.08
CA LEU A 483 19.38 -11.21 -1.13
C LEU A 483 20.64 -11.25 -1.98
N THR A 484 20.74 -10.42 -3.00
CA THR A 484 21.93 -10.29 -3.85
C THR A 484 23.05 -9.60 -3.09
N VAL A 485 22.74 -8.52 -2.38
CA VAL A 485 23.71 -7.78 -1.54
C VAL A 485 24.22 -8.65 -0.39
N ALA A 486 23.33 -9.37 0.29
CA ALA A 486 23.70 -10.28 1.37
C ALA A 486 24.59 -11.44 0.90
N ARG A 487 24.44 -11.93 -0.34
CA ARG A 487 25.24 -13.05 -0.91
C ARG A 487 26.58 -12.64 -1.49
N LEU A 488 26.79 -11.39 -1.88
CA LEU A 488 28.01 -10.95 -2.56
C LEU A 488 29.26 -11.02 -1.66
N GLN A 489 29.09 -11.09 -0.34
CA GLN A 489 30.21 -11.16 0.60
C GLN A 489 30.57 -12.58 1.10
N ASP A 490 29.73 -13.60 0.85
CA ASP A 490 30.05 -15.00 1.17
C ASP A 490 31.09 -15.64 0.19
N LYS A 491 31.62 -14.87 -0.75
CA LYS A 491 32.62 -15.31 -1.73
C LYS A 491 33.98 -14.66 -1.54
N GLY A 492 34.26 -14.12 -0.34
CA GLY A 492 35.57 -13.58 0.04
C GLY A 492 36.37 -14.53 0.89
#